data_a7c1fcb1c78ed41d535ab3a77ab0ec1d
#
_entry.id   a7c1fcb1c78ed41d535ab3a77ab0ec1d
#
_cell.length_a   1.000
_cell.length_b   1.000
_cell.length_c   1.000
_cell.angle_alpha   90.00
_cell.angle_beta   90.00
_cell.angle_gamma   90.00
#
_symmetry.space_group_name_H-M   'P 1'
#
loop_
_entity.id
_entity.type
_entity.pdbx_description
1 polymer ?
#
loop_
_entity_poly.entity_id
_entity_poly.type
_entity_poly.pdbx_seq_one_letter_code
_entity_poly.pdbx_strand_id
1 'polypeptide(L)'
;MGVLEVPDDRYYGAQTQRSLNNFKIGGERFQRELIRAYGILKKAAASVNEKAGKLDSKLAGVIREAADEVIEGNLDDHFPLVVWQTGSGTQSNMNFNEVIANRAIEKLGGELGSKNPVHPNDHVNMGQSTNDTFPTAINIAAVEATINQLLPGLKKLLKSLVKKEKEFDTIIKLGRTHLQDATPLSLGQEFSGYASALRHGISRIEKTLDHCYELAMGGTAVGTGINSFEGFGEQVADEISSLTGLPFKTAENKFEALGGQDSIVELSSTLKTVSGSLFKIANDIRWLASGPRSGIGEILIPANEPGSSIMPGKVNPTQCEAMTMVCTQVMGNDVTISVAGASGNFELNVYRPVIAYNIIQSIRLLTDACDSFRVHCVDGIEANEERIRLNLYNSLMLVTALNSHIGYDKAAEVAKKAYEDNLSLREVIIDLGYMSGEEFDQLVQPEKMIRPEK
;
A
#
# COMPACT_ATOMS: atom_id res chain seq x y z
N MET A 1 32.75 -22.80 14.59
CA MET A 1 31.51 -23.60 14.58
C MET A 1 31.79 -24.85 13.77
N GLY A 2 31.22 -26.02 14.10
CA GLY A 2 31.54 -27.30 13.44
C GLY A 2 31.07 -27.40 11.97
N VAL A 3 31.43 -28.50 11.32
CA VAL A 3 30.96 -28.86 9.98
C VAL A 3 29.44 -29.04 9.98
N LEU A 4 28.79 -28.67 8.89
CA LEU A 4 27.37 -28.81 8.70
C LEU A 4 27.11 -29.26 7.24
N GLU A 5 26.23 -30.26 7.09
CA GLU A 5 25.79 -30.70 5.78
C GLU A 5 24.77 -29.71 5.20
N VAL A 6 24.91 -29.41 3.92
CA VAL A 6 24.05 -28.54 3.11
C VAL A 6 23.61 -29.34 1.88
N PRO A 7 22.35 -29.27 1.43
CA PRO A 7 21.91 -29.97 0.22
C PRO A 7 22.74 -29.55 -1.02
N ASP A 8 23.12 -30.51 -1.82
CA ASP A 8 23.99 -30.31 -2.99
C ASP A 8 23.34 -29.47 -4.11
N ASP A 9 22.01 -29.41 -4.14
CA ASP A 9 21.23 -28.66 -5.11
C ASP A 9 20.98 -27.19 -4.68
N ARG A 10 21.67 -26.72 -3.62
CA ARG A 10 21.48 -25.39 -3.05
C ARG A 10 22.75 -24.54 -3.12
N TYR A 11 22.58 -23.27 -3.51
CA TYR A 11 23.68 -22.30 -3.48
C TYR A 11 23.90 -21.67 -2.12
N TYR A 12 22.94 -21.77 -1.18
CA TYR A 12 23.21 -21.30 0.18
C TYR A 12 24.20 -22.24 0.89
N GLY A 13 24.85 -21.72 1.94
CA GLY A 13 25.89 -22.44 2.65
C GLY A 13 25.56 -22.75 4.10
N ALA A 14 26.60 -23.04 4.88
CA ALA A 14 26.47 -23.50 6.26
C ALA A 14 25.82 -22.48 7.22
N GLN A 15 25.94 -21.17 6.97
CA GLN A 15 25.32 -20.15 7.84
C GLN A 15 23.81 -20.14 7.65
N THR A 16 23.35 -20.22 6.40
CA THR A 16 21.91 -20.35 6.08
C THR A 16 21.35 -21.63 6.66
N GLN A 17 22.04 -22.78 6.51
CA GLN A 17 21.61 -24.06 7.06
C GLN A 17 21.49 -24.01 8.59
N ARG A 18 22.42 -23.35 9.30
CA ARG A 18 22.30 -23.14 10.77
C ARG A 18 21.05 -22.34 11.12
N SER A 19 20.76 -21.31 10.36
CA SER A 19 19.55 -20.50 10.57
C SER A 19 18.28 -21.35 10.40
N LEU A 20 18.20 -22.17 9.35
CA LEU A 20 17.09 -23.10 9.13
C LEU A 20 16.91 -24.10 10.28
N ASN A 21 18.01 -24.54 10.89
CA ASN A 21 17.98 -25.47 12.02
C ASN A 21 17.51 -24.77 13.32
N ASN A 22 17.93 -23.51 13.53
CA ASN A 22 17.75 -22.78 14.78
C ASN A 22 16.41 -22.01 14.85
N PHE A 23 15.90 -21.51 13.71
CA PHE A 23 14.72 -20.64 13.66
C PHE A 23 13.54 -21.33 12.98
N LYS A 24 12.97 -22.34 13.64
CA LYS A 24 11.75 -23.05 13.18
C LYS A 24 10.52 -22.34 13.75
N ILE A 25 10.30 -21.07 13.36
CA ILE A 25 9.27 -20.19 13.88
C ILE A 25 8.44 -19.68 12.73
N GLY A 26 7.12 -19.94 12.76
CA GLY A 26 6.19 -19.53 11.71
C GLY A 26 6.54 -20.11 10.32
N GLY A 27 6.04 -19.46 9.28
CA GLY A 27 6.28 -19.86 7.90
C GLY A 27 6.52 -18.67 6.99
N GLU A 28 6.48 -17.44 7.54
CA GLU A 28 6.62 -16.20 6.80
C GLU A 28 8.05 -16.05 6.28
N ARG A 29 8.16 -15.81 4.97
CA ARG A 29 9.43 -15.59 4.27
C ARG A 29 9.44 -14.22 3.63
N PHE A 30 10.63 -13.73 3.29
CA PHE A 30 10.75 -12.47 2.60
C PHE A 30 10.18 -12.55 1.18
N GLN A 31 9.52 -11.46 0.81
CA GLN A 31 8.94 -11.29 -0.51
C GLN A 31 10.05 -11.01 -1.54
N ARG A 32 9.70 -11.23 -2.80
CA ARG A 32 10.59 -11.08 -3.95
C ARG A 32 11.26 -9.71 -4.03
N GLU A 33 10.56 -8.67 -3.61
CA GLU A 33 11.05 -7.29 -3.64
C GLU A 33 12.31 -7.11 -2.78
N LEU A 34 12.37 -7.74 -1.59
CA LEU A 34 13.55 -7.68 -0.74
C LEU A 34 14.71 -8.48 -1.34
N ILE A 35 14.43 -9.65 -1.93
CA ILE A 35 15.43 -10.48 -2.60
C ILE A 35 16.06 -9.70 -3.75
N ARG A 36 15.25 -9.07 -4.59
CA ARG A 36 15.70 -8.21 -5.68
C ARG A 36 16.56 -7.05 -5.17
N ALA A 37 16.12 -6.35 -4.13
CA ALA A 37 16.84 -5.22 -3.54
C ALA A 37 18.23 -5.61 -3.04
N TYR A 38 18.36 -6.78 -2.42
CA TYR A 38 19.67 -7.32 -2.04
C TYR A 38 20.55 -7.62 -3.26
N GLY A 39 19.99 -8.17 -4.33
CA GLY A 39 20.72 -8.37 -5.60
C GLY A 39 21.29 -7.06 -6.14
N ILE A 40 20.47 -5.99 -6.17
CA ILE A 40 20.88 -4.64 -6.60
C ILE A 40 22.00 -4.11 -5.71
N LEU A 41 21.83 -4.19 -4.39
CA LEU A 41 22.83 -3.74 -3.43
C LEU A 41 24.17 -4.47 -3.60
N LYS A 42 24.16 -5.79 -3.70
CA LYS A 42 25.39 -6.60 -3.86
C LYS A 42 26.08 -6.34 -5.19
N LYS A 43 25.32 -6.16 -6.27
CA LYS A 43 25.85 -5.75 -7.57
C LYS A 43 26.52 -4.37 -7.51
N ALA A 44 25.86 -3.39 -6.89
CA ALA A 44 26.39 -2.04 -6.72
C ALA A 44 27.68 -2.03 -5.90
N ALA A 45 27.70 -2.73 -4.76
CA ALA A 45 28.89 -2.82 -3.91
C ALA A 45 30.08 -3.48 -4.62
N ALA A 46 29.83 -4.55 -5.40
CA ALA A 46 30.88 -5.19 -6.19
C ALA A 46 31.47 -4.25 -7.27
N SER A 47 30.59 -3.49 -7.96
CA SER A 47 31.01 -2.49 -8.96
C SER A 47 31.87 -1.39 -8.35
N VAL A 48 31.48 -0.89 -7.19
CA VAL A 48 32.20 0.20 -6.48
C VAL A 48 33.56 -0.29 -5.95
N ASN A 49 33.60 -1.49 -5.37
CA ASN A 49 34.85 -2.09 -4.89
C ASN A 49 35.85 -2.37 -6.03
N GLU A 50 35.35 -2.79 -7.22
CA GLU A 50 36.18 -2.94 -8.41
C GLU A 50 36.75 -1.58 -8.87
N LYS A 51 35.89 -0.57 -9.06
CA LYS A 51 36.30 0.78 -9.48
C LYS A 51 37.36 1.39 -8.52
N ALA A 52 37.25 1.07 -7.22
CA ALA A 52 38.20 1.50 -6.21
C ALA A 52 39.50 0.63 -6.17
N GLY A 53 39.64 -0.40 -7.02
CA GLY A 53 40.76 -1.29 -7.02
C GLY A 53 40.88 -2.20 -5.79
N LYS A 54 39.80 -2.36 -5.02
CA LYS A 54 39.75 -3.22 -3.84
C LYS A 54 39.35 -4.67 -4.16
N LEU A 55 38.58 -4.86 -5.22
CA LEU A 55 38.12 -6.17 -5.68
C LEU A 55 38.66 -6.43 -7.09
N ASP A 56 39.23 -7.63 -7.32
CA ASP A 56 39.71 -8.05 -8.61
C ASP A 56 38.58 -8.01 -9.65
N SER A 57 38.89 -7.53 -10.87
CA SER A 57 37.90 -7.32 -11.93
C SER A 57 37.21 -8.61 -12.38
N LYS A 58 37.93 -9.76 -12.40
CA LYS A 58 37.35 -11.04 -12.75
C LYS A 58 36.37 -11.51 -11.68
N LEU A 59 36.73 -11.38 -10.40
CA LEU A 59 35.82 -11.71 -9.28
C LEU A 59 34.63 -10.78 -9.21
N ALA A 60 34.82 -9.47 -9.39
CA ALA A 60 33.73 -8.50 -9.44
C ALA A 60 32.76 -8.80 -10.58
N GLY A 61 33.29 -9.19 -11.76
CA GLY A 61 32.48 -9.57 -12.92
C GLY A 61 31.51 -10.71 -12.61
N VAL A 62 32.02 -11.83 -12.11
CA VAL A 62 31.16 -12.99 -11.80
C VAL A 62 30.24 -12.79 -10.61
N ILE A 63 30.63 -11.94 -9.64
CA ILE A 63 29.73 -11.53 -8.52
C ILE A 63 28.56 -10.72 -9.08
N ARG A 64 28.80 -9.76 -10.01
CA ARG A 64 27.72 -8.99 -10.65
C ARG A 64 26.79 -9.87 -11.46
N GLU A 65 27.32 -10.82 -12.23
CA GLU A 65 26.51 -11.78 -12.99
C GLU A 65 25.62 -12.64 -12.06
N ALA A 66 26.16 -13.14 -10.95
CA ALA A 66 25.38 -13.90 -9.98
C ALA A 66 24.33 -13.02 -9.29
N ALA A 67 24.65 -11.75 -9.00
CA ALA A 67 23.70 -10.78 -8.48
C ALA A 67 22.59 -10.43 -9.49
N ASP A 68 22.88 -10.40 -10.79
CA ASP A 68 21.87 -10.24 -11.83
C ASP A 68 20.86 -11.40 -11.83
N GLU A 69 21.31 -12.64 -11.67
CA GLU A 69 20.42 -13.79 -11.54
C GLU A 69 19.49 -13.67 -10.30
N VAL A 70 19.98 -13.09 -9.20
CA VAL A 70 19.14 -12.76 -8.03
C VAL A 70 18.14 -11.66 -8.37
N ILE A 71 18.58 -10.59 -9.06
CA ILE A 71 17.71 -9.48 -9.49
C ILE A 71 16.60 -9.97 -10.42
N GLU A 72 16.89 -10.92 -11.30
CA GLU A 72 15.94 -11.50 -12.26
C GLU A 72 15.00 -12.55 -11.65
N GLY A 73 15.30 -13.07 -10.46
CA GLY A 73 14.49 -14.07 -9.74
C GLY A 73 14.88 -15.52 -10.06
N ASN A 74 15.96 -15.75 -10.79
CA ASN A 74 16.41 -17.09 -11.18
C ASN A 74 16.91 -17.93 -10.00
N LEU A 75 17.19 -17.28 -8.86
CA LEU A 75 17.73 -17.91 -7.65
C LEU A 75 16.80 -17.80 -6.42
N ASP A 76 15.52 -17.45 -6.60
CA ASP A 76 14.59 -17.19 -5.49
C ASP A 76 14.46 -18.38 -4.52
N ASP A 77 14.49 -19.61 -5.01
CA ASP A 77 14.39 -20.83 -4.19
C ASP A 77 15.58 -21.07 -3.25
N HIS A 78 16.66 -20.30 -3.41
CA HIS A 78 17.85 -20.37 -2.56
C HIS A 78 17.81 -19.41 -1.35
N PHE A 79 16.67 -18.71 -1.12
CA PHE A 79 16.43 -17.78 0.00
C PHE A 79 15.32 -18.30 0.93
N PRO A 80 15.54 -19.43 1.64
CA PRO A 80 14.48 -20.13 2.35
C PRO A 80 14.23 -19.62 3.78
N LEU A 81 14.97 -18.59 4.25
CA LEU A 81 14.93 -18.17 5.64
C LEU A 81 13.59 -17.52 6.03
N VAL A 82 13.15 -17.82 7.25
CA VAL A 82 11.97 -17.19 7.83
C VAL A 82 12.27 -15.76 8.30
N VAL A 83 11.25 -14.95 8.38
CA VAL A 83 11.30 -13.57 8.94
C VAL A 83 11.75 -13.57 10.40
N TRP A 84 11.34 -14.59 11.17
CA TRP A 84 11.59 -14.76 12.61
C TRP A 84 13.01 -15.28 12.85
N GLN A 85 13.99 -14.38 12.71
CA GLN A 85 15.42 -14.65 12.84
C GLN A 85 16.09 -13.58 13.70
N THR A 86 17.43 -13.44 13.69
CA THR A 86 18.09 -12.32 14.37
C THR A 86 17.57 -10.97 13.84
N GLY A 87 17.29 -10.06 14.74
CA GLY A 87 16.62 -8.81 14.44
C GLY A 87 17.41 -7.83 13.56
N SER A 88 18.73 -8.00 13.45
CA SER A 88 19.56 -7.27 12.47
C SER A 88 19.41 -7.80 11.04
N GLY A 89 18.91 -9.04 10.85
CA GLY A 89 18.83 -9.73 9.57
C GLY A 89 20.14 -10.37 9.10
N THR A 90 21.07 -10.61 10.02
CA THR A 90 22.40 -11.15 9.68
C THR A 90 22.33 -12.48 8.94
N GLN A 91 21.44 -13.40 9.32
CA GLN A 91 21.31 -14.67 8.60
C GLN A 91 20.89 -14.46 7.16
N SER A 92 19.99 -13.54 6.88
CA SER A 92 19.58 -13.21 5.51
C SER A 92 20.73 -12.58 4.71
N ASN A 93 21.46 -11.60 5.25
CA ASN A 93 22.63 -11.04 4.56
C ASN A 93 23.66 -12.12 4.25
N MET A 94 23.92 -13.04 5.18
CA MET A 94 24.81 -14.16 4.95
C MET A 94 24.28 -15.13 3.89
N ASN A 95 22.98 -15.36 3.86
CA ASN A 95 22.33 -16.17 2.82
C ASN A 95 22.59 -15.55 1.42
N PHE A 96 22.40 -14.24 1.24
CA PHE A 96 22.73 -13.57 -0.02
C PHE A 96 24.21 -13.69 -0.36
N ASN A 97 25.10 -13.50 0.60
CA ASN A 97 26.54 -13.64 0.40
C ASN A 97 26.92 -15.06 -0.03
N GLU A 98 26.36 -16.09 0.62
CA GLU A 98 26.63 -17.50 0.30
C GLU A 98 26.10 -17.87 -1.09
N VAL A 99 24.86 -17.50 -1.41
CA VAL A 99 24.23 -17.81 -2.73
C VAL A 99 25.01 -17.15 -3.85
N ILE A 100 25.32 -15.86 -3.75
CA ILE A 100 26.07 -15.14 -4.78
C ILE A 100 27.50 -15.69 -4.91
N ALA A 101 28.18 -15.97 -3.79
CA ALA A 101 29.51 -16.52 -3.81
C ALA A 101 29.55 -17.91 -4.48
N ASN A 102 28.65 -18.82 -4.08
CA ASN A 102 28.63 -20.18 -4.64
C ASN A 102 28.24 -20.18 -6.12
N ARG A 103 27.28 -19.32 -6.53
CA ARG A 103 26.97 -19.18 -7.96
C ARG A 103 28.13 -18.64 -8.76
N ALA A 104 28.88 -17.68 -8.24
CA ALA A 104 30.10 -17.15 -8.85
C ALA A 104 31.23 -18.20 -8.92
N ILE A 105 31.40 -19.02 -7.88
CA ILE A 105 32.34 -20.14 -7.85
C ILE A 105 32.01 -21.14 -8.96
N GLU A 106 30.76 -21.56 -9.08
CA GLU A 106 30.31 -22.47 -10.12
C GLU A 106 30.59 -21.93 -11.54
N LYS A 107 30.27 -20.64 -11.78
CA LYS A 107 30.59 -19.95 -13.06
C LYS A 107 32.08 -19.97 -13.38
N LEU A 108 32.94 -20.00 -12.40
CA LEU A 108 34.38 -20.11 -12.56
C LEU A 108 34.92 -21.57 -12.62
N GLY A 109 34.02 -22.57 -12.55
CA GLY A 109 34.36 -23.99 -12.55
C GLY A 109 34.94 -24.49 -11.23
N GLY A 110 34.69 -23.80 -10.11
CA GLY A 110 35.11 -24.19 -8.77
C GLY A 110 34.11 -25.10 -8.06
N GLU A 111 34.48 -25.58 -6.89
CA GLU A 111 33.66 -26.45 -6.03
C GLU A 111 32.77 -25.64 -5.11
N LEU A 112 31.44 -25.94 -5.09
CA LEU A 112 30.48 -25.27 -4.22
C LEU A 112 30.84 -25.43 -2.73
N GLY A 113 30.70 -24.35 -1.96
CA GLY A 113 31.04 -24.35 -0.54
C GLY A 113 32.53 -24.20 -0.21
N SER A 114 33.41 -24.28 -1.23
CA SER A 114 34.87 -24.16 -1.05
C SER A 114 35.33 -22.78 -0.60
N LYS A 115 34.53 -21.74 -0.86
CA LYS A 115 34.86 -20.31 -0.67
C LYS A 115 36.02 -19.83 -1.51
N ASN A 116 36.36 -20.56 -2.58
CA ASN A 116 37.45 -20.27 -3.47
C ASN A 116 37.00 -20.52 -4.93
N PRO A 117 37.25 -19.58 -5.86
CA PRO A 117 37.99 -18.33 -5.70
C PRO A 117 37.18 -17.15 -5.13
N VAL A 118 35.87 -17.30 -4.91
CA VAL A 118 34.99 -16.22 -4.35
C VAL A 118 34.65 -16.52 -2.90
N HIS A 119 35.04 -15.64 -1.99
CA HIS A 119 34.67 -15.76 -0.58
C HIS A 119 33.44 -14.90 -0.23
N PRO A 120 32.38 -15.44 0.45
CA PRO A 120 31.15 -14.72 0.73
C PRO A 120 31.36 -13.44 1.58
N ASN A 121 32.27 -13.47 2.57
CA ASN A 121 32.53 -12.32 3.42
C ASN A 121 33.59 -11.37 2.83
N ASP A 122 34.69 -11.91 2.32
CA ASP A 122 35.84 -11.10 1.93
C ASP A 122 35.64 -10.43 0.56
N HIS A 123 34.80 -11.01 -0.31
CA HIS A 123 34.54 -10.49 -1.65
C HIS A 123 33.11 -9.97 -1.81
N VAL A 124 32.06 -10.80 -1.57
CA VAL A 124 30.67 -10.39 -1.78
C VAL A 124 30.22 -9.34 -0.77
N ASN A 125 30.69 -9.46 0.50
CA ASN A 125 30.35 -8.54 1.59
C ASN A 125 31.44 -7.47 1.87
N MET A 126 32.40 -7.29 0.96
CA MET A 126 33.52 -6.36 1.13
C MET A 126 33.05 -4.94 1.39
N GLY A 127 33.54 -4.32 2.48
CA GLY A 127 33.17 -2.96 2.89
C GLY A 127 31.77 -2.82 3.47
N GLN A 128 31.10 -3.89 3.81
CA GLN A 128 29.71 -3.93 4.24
C GLN A 128 29.54 -4.58 5.62
N SER A 129 28.45 -4.23 6.29
CA SER A 129 27.91 -4.96 7.44
C SER A 129 26.41 -5.26 7.17
N THR A 130 25.84 -6.27 7.85
CA THR A 130 24.40 -6.43 7.83
C THR A 130 23.68 -5.18 8.36
N ASN A 131 24.31 -4.47 9.28
CA ASN A 131 23.72 -3.34 9.95
C ASN A 131 23.40 -2.19 9.00
N ASP A 132 24.19 -2.01 7.95
CA ASP A 132 23.94 -1.01 6.89
C ASP A 132 23.28 -1.61 5.64
N THR A 133 23.54 -2.88 5.31
CA THR A 133 22.96 -3.51 4.10
C THR A 133 21.45 -3.81 4.25
N PHE A 134 21.02 -4.30 5.40
CA PHE A 134 19.61 -4.69 5.57
C PHE A 134 18.65 -3.49 5.49
N PRO A 135 18.88 -2.36 6.22
CA PRO A 135 18.04 -1.17 6.07
C PRO A 135 18.11 -0.58 4.67
N THR A 136 19.27 -0.59 4.03
CA THR A 136 19.41 -0.19 2.62
C THR A 136 18.52 -1.03 1.71
N ALA A 137 18.52 -2.36 1.87
CA ALA A 137 17.67 -3.25 1.09
C ALA A 137 16.18 -3.02 1.36
N ILE A 138 15.77 -2.73 2.60
CA ILE A 138 14.38 -2.36 2.93
C ILE A 138 13.96 -1.11 2.14
N ASN A 139 14.78 -0.06 2.18
CA ASN A 139 14.47 1.19 1.50
C ASN A 139 14.37 1.00 -0.01
N ILE A 140 15.33 0.30 -0.64
CA ILE A 140 15.27 -0.02 -2.08
C ILE A 140 13.99 -0.77 -2.42
N ALA A 141 13.66 -1.84 -1.69
CA ALA A 141 12.50 -2.67 -1.94
C ALA A 141 11.19 -1.88 -1.79
N ALA A 142 11.05 -1.12 -0.71
CA ALA A 142 9.85 -0.33 -0.44
C ALA A 142 9.64 0.77 -1.49
N VAL A 143 10.70 1.47 -1.87
CA VAL A 143 10.65 2.54 -2.87
C VAL A 143 10.33 1.98 -4.27
N GLU A 144 11.07 0.95 -4.75
CA GLU A 144 10.80 0.33 -6.05
C GLU A 144 9.35 -0.18 -6.13
N ALA A 145 8.87 -0.91 -5.14
CA ALA A 145 7.51 -1.44 -5.11
C ALA A 145 6.46 -0.32 -5.08
N THR A 146 6.70 0.74 -4.31
CA THR A 146 5.78 1.88 -4.23
C THR A 146 5.68 2.62 -5.56
N ILE A 147 6.82 2.93 -6.19
CA ILE A 147 6.86 3.71 -7.44
C ILE A 147 6.39 2.90 -8.64
N ASN A 148 6.84 1.65 -8.75
CA ASN A 148 6.62 0.85 -9.94
C ASN A 148 5.31 0.06 -9.91
N GLN A 149 4.70 -0.16 -8.74
CA GLN A 149 3.50 -0.99 -8.58
C GLN A 149 2.36 -0.22 -7.92
N LEU A 150 2.52 0.28 -6.68
CA LEU A 150 1.45 0.87 -5.91
C LEU A 150 0.92 2.19 -6.51
N LEU A 151 1.80 3.15 -6.78
CA LEU A 151 1.39 4.45 -7.35
C LEU A 151 0.68 4.30 -8.70
N PRO A 152 1.16 3.48 -9.65
CA PRO A 152 0.41 3.19 -10.87
C PRO A 152 -0.96 2.57 -10.62
N GLY A 153 -1.09 1.64 -9.67
CA GLY A 153 -2.36 1.02 -9.29
C GLY A 153 -3.36 2.05 -8.74
N LEU A 154 -2.93 2.87 -7.78
CA LEU A 154 -3.73 3.96 -7.21
C LEU A 154 -4.15 4.99 -8.27
N LYS A 155 -3.24 5.37 -9.18
CA LYS A 155 -3.55 6.31 -10.28
C LYS A 155 -4.58 5.74 -11.26
N LYS A 156 -4.56 4.43 -11.54
CA LYS A 156 -5.59 3.76 -12.34
C LYS A 156 -6.95 3.78 -11.64
N LEU A 157 -7.00 3.44 -10.35
CA LEU A 157 -8.23 3.49 -9.55
C LEU A 157 -8.79 4.93 -9.49
N LEU A 158 -7.92 5.93 -9.26
CA LEU A 158 -8.32 7.34 -9.29
C LEU A 158 -8.96 7.73 -10.64
N LYS A 159 -8.38 7.29 -11.75
CA LYS A 159 -8.95 7.54 -13.08
C LYS A 159 -10.35 6.97 -13.25
N SER A 160 -10.61 5.78 -12.71
CA SER A 160 -11.93 5.15 -12.74
C SER A 160 -12.94 5.91 -11.86
N LEU A 161 -12.55 6.34 -10.66
CA LEU A 161 -13.41 7.16 -9.80
C LEU A 161 -13.76 8.52 -10.45
N VAL A 162 -12.79 9.19 -11.08
CA VAL A 162 -13.03 10.44 -11.81
C VAL A 162 -13.93 10.22 -13.04
N LYS A 163 -13.84 9.04 -13.69
CA LYS A 163 -14.78 8.70 -14.77
C LYS A 163 -16.21 8.59 -14.23
N LYS A 164 -16.41 7.91 -13.10
CA LYS A 164 -17.72 7.76 -12.44
C LYS A 164 -18.25 9.08 -11.89
N GLU A 165 -17.40 9.94 -11.34
CA GLU A 165 -17.74 11.31 -10.97
C GLU A 165 -18.42 12.07 -12.13
N LYS A 166 -17.85 12.01 -13.32
CA LYS A 166 -18.38 12.68 -14.52
C LYS A 166 -19.64 12.00 -15.07
N GLU A 167 -19.67 10.68 -15.07
CA GLU A 167 -20.79 9.86 -15.55
C GLU A 167 -22.05 10.16 -14.73
N PHE A 168 -21.90 10.38 -13.42
CA PHE A 168 -22.99 10.55 -12.48
C PHE A 168 -23.27 12.02 -12.08
N ASP A 169 -22.67 13.00 -12.71
CA ASP A 169 -22.73 14.41 -12.31
C ASP A 169 -24.16 14.97 -12.30
N THR A 170 -25.01 14.50 -13.21
CA THR A 170 -26.42 14.96 -13.33
C THR A 170 -27.44 14.13 -12.54
N ILE A 171 -27.02 13.06 -11.91
CA ILE A 171 -27.92 12.16 -11.15
C ILE A 171 -28.07 12.67 -9.75
N ILE A 172 -29.21 13.34 -9.48
CA ILE A 172 -29.50 13.92 -8.16
C ILE A 172 -30.06 12.83 -7.23
N LYS A 173 -29.47 12.71 -6.06
CA LYS A 173 -29.80 11.72 -5.05
C LYS A 173 -29.96 12.35 -3.67
N LEU A 174 -30.53 11.58 -2.77
CA LEU A 174 -30.60 11.91 -1.35
C LEU A 174 -29.18 11.83 -0.73
N GLY A 175 -28.74 12.88 -0.05
CA GLY A 175 -27.56 12.85 0.81
C GLY A 175 -27.86 12.14 2.14
N ARG A 176 -26.79 11.61 2.78
CA ARG A 176 -26.91 10.98 4.11
C ARG A 176 -25.82 11.46 5.04
N THR A 177 -26.23 11.90 6.24
CA THR A 177 -25.33 12.18 7.36
C THR A 177 -25.80 11.36 8.57
N HIS A 178 -24.90 10.78 9.33
CA HIS A 178 -25.22 9.82 10.41
C HIS A 178 -26.04 8.60 9.93
N LEU A 179 -25.96 8.24 8.65
CA LEU A 179 -26.84 7.28 7.96
C LEU A 179 -28.31 7.69 7.92
N GLN A 180 -28.62 8.94 8.28
CA GLN A 180 -29.96 9.51 8.20
C GLN A 180 -30.10 10.37 6.94
N ASP A 181 -31.33 10.53 6.48
CA ASP A 181 -31.68 11.36 5.33
C ASP A 181 -31.21 12.80 5.53
N ALA A 182 -30.60 13.37 4.50
CA ALA A 182 -30.11 14.73 4.48
C ALA A 182 -30.51 15.45 3.17
N THR A 183 -29.97 16.63 2.96
CA THR A 183 -30.24 17.42 1.75
C THR A 183 -29.66 16.75 0.49
N PRO A 184 -30.20 17.06 -0.70
CA PRO A 184 -29.72 16.50 -1.97
C PRO A 184 -28.28 16.82 -2.31
N LEU A 185 -27.66 15.93 -3.08
CA LEU A 185 -26.42 16.14 -3.81
C LEU A 185 -26.48 15.34 -5.13
N SER A 186 -25.53 15.52 -6.05
CA SER A 186 -25.42 14.57 -7.17
C SER A 186 -24.59 13.36 -6.76
N LEU A 187 -24.87 12.19 -7.37
CA LEU A 187 -24.05 11.00 -7.22
C LEU A 187 -22.60 11.27 -7.69
N GLY A 188 -22.43 12.12 -8.72
CA GLY A 188 -21.12 12.60 -9.15
C GLY A 188 -20.38 13.38 -8.07
N GLN A 189 -21.06 14.25 -7.31
CA GLN A 189 -20.45 14.95 -6.18
C GLN A 189 -20.00 13.99 -5.07
N GLU A 190 -20.75 12.91 -4.81
CA GLU A 190 -20.34 11.86 -3.88
C GLU A 190 -19.06 11.16 -4.34
N PHE A 191 -18.99 10.74 -5.62
CA PHE A 191 -17.79 10.15 -6.21
C PHE A 191 -16.61 11.13 -6.30
N SER A 192 -16.83 12.43 -6.45
CA SER A 192 -15.78 13.45 -6.42
C SER A 192 -15.05 13.48 -5.07
N GLY A 193 -15.77 13.25 -3.98
CA GLY A 193 -15.21 13.10 -2.63
C GLY A 193 -14.26 11.91 -2.55
N TYR A 194 -14.63 10.77 -3.14
CA TYR A 194 -13.79 9.58 -3.21
C TYR A 194 -12.53 9.82 -4.04
N ALA A 195 -12.68 10.41 -5.22
CA ALA A 195 -11.56 10.77 -6.10
C ALA A 195 -10.60 11.75 -5.42
N SER A 196 -11.12 12.74 -4.71
CA SER A 196 -10.30 13.71 -3.98
C SER A 196 -9.50 13.08 -2.84
N ALA A 197 -10.12 12.22 -2.05
CA ALA A 197 -9.44 11.50 -0.95
C ALA A 197 -8.27 10.66 -1.49
N LEU A 198 -8.48 9.94 -2.60
CA LEU A 198 -7.43 9.12 -3.20
C LEU A 198 -6.31 9.98 -3.84
N ARG A 199 -6.65 11.10 -4.48
CA ARG A 199 -5.66 12.06 -5.02
C ARG A 199 -4.75 12.60 -3.93
N HIS A 200 -5.31 12.98 -2.79
CA HIS A 200 -4.53 13.42 -1.64
C HIS A 200 -3.69 12.28 -1.05
N GLY A 201 -4.21 11.04 -1.06
CA GLY A 201 -3.46 9.85 -0.64
C GLY A 201 -2.21 9.62 -1.49
N ILE A 202 -2.35 9.69 -2.83
CA ILE A 202 -1.23 9.59 -3.77
C ILE A 202 -0.18 10.67 -3.50
N SER A 203 -0.61 11.92 -3.34
CA SER A 203 0.30 13.04 -3.06
C SER A 203 1.05 12.88 -1.73
N ARG A 204 0.42 12.29 -0.69
CA ARG A 204 1.11 11.98 0.58
C ARG A 204 2.20 10.94 0.37
N ILE A 205 1.90 9.84 -0.34
CA ILE A 205 2.90 8.80 -0.64
C ILE A 205 4.08 9.41 -1.38
N GLU A 206 3.84 10.17 -2.46
CA GLU A 206 4.90 10.79 -3.26
C GLU A 206 5.82 11.68 -2.41
N LYS A 207 5.29 12.43 -1.45
CA LYS A 207 6.11 13.28 -0.54
C LYS A 207 6.90 12.50 0.49
N THR A 208 6.37 11.39 0.97
CA THR A 208 7.04 10.54 1.98
C THR A 208 8.27 9.84 1.40
N LEU A 209 8.31 9.59 0.09
CA LEU A 209 9.43 8.88 -0.55
C LEU A 209 10.76 9.64 -0.45
N ASP A 210 10.77 10.94 -0.28
CA ASP A 210 12.00 11.74 -0.19
C ASP A 210 12.93 11.27 0.95
N HIS A 211 12.36 10.86 2.10
CA HIS A 211 13.13 10.29 3.20
C HIS A 211 13.54 8.82 2.96
N CYS A 212 12.77 8.09 2.14
CA CYS A 212 13.08 6.69 1.83
C CYS A 212 14.23 6.54 0.83
N TYR A 213 14.61 7.60 0.11
CA TYR A 213 15.77 7.56 -0.77
C TYR A 213 17.11 7.57 -0.04
N GLU A 214 17.14 7.92 1.24
CA GLU A 214 18.36 7.93 2.04
C GLU A 214 18.77 6.52 2.45
N LEU A 215 20.02 6.13 2.12
CA LEU A 215 20.53 4.79 2.34
C LEU A 215 21.55 4.73 3.47
N ALA A 216 21.40 3.76 4.37
CA ALA A 216 22.31 3.51 5.47
C ALA A 216 23.68 2.99 5.01
N MET A 217 23.78 2.53 3.76
CA MET A 217 24.97 1.94 3.18
C MET A 217 26.21 2.82 3.38
N GLY A 218 27.32 2.18 3.79
CA GLY A 218 28.57 2.86 4.15
C GLY A 218 28.72 3.13 5.65
N GLY A 219 27.66 2.96 6.46
CA GLY A 219 27.76 3.06 7.91
C GLY A 219 28.48 1.89 8.58
N THR A 220 28.50 0.75 7.90
CA THR A 220 29.06 -0.51 8.36
C THR A 220 28.52 -0.95 9.75
N ALA A 221 29.36 -1.23 10.72
CA ALA A 221 28.96 -1.87 11.97
C ALA A 221 28.11 -0.96 12.89
N VAL A 222 28.48 0.31 13.04
CA VAL A 222 27.89 1.25 14.02
C VAL A 222 27.67 2.66 13.47
N GLY A 223 27.94 2.91 12.19
CA GLY A 223 27.78 4.22 11.56
C GLY A 223 29.09 4.94 11.22
N THR A 224 30.24 4.40 11.65
CA THR A 224 31.56 5.03 11.45
C THR A 224 32.22 4.70 10.12
N GLY A 225 31.68 3.73 9.36
CA GLY A 225 32.29 3.29 8.09
C GLY A 225 33.56 2.45 8.23
N ILE A 226 33.78 1.84 9.39
CA ILE A 226 34.98 1.00 9.61
C ILE A 226 35.08 -0.13 8.57
N ASN A 227 36.29 -0.40 8.07
CA ASN A 227 36.58 -1.40 7.03
C ASN A 227 35.99 -1.07 5.64
N SER A 228 35.50 0.15 5.42
CA SER A 228 35.20 0.69 4.09
C SER A 228 36.25 1.76 3.73
N PHE A 229 36.07 2.48 2.64
CA PHE A 229 36.89 3.60 2.24
C PHE A 229 36.04 4.89 2.14
N GLU A 230 36.71 6.04 2.17
CA GLU A 230 36.03 7.33 2.06
C GLU A 230 35.25 7.44 0.75
N GLY A 231 33.98 7.84 0.83
CA GLY A 231 33.08 7.93 -0.33
C GLY A 231 32.44 6.59 -0.75
N PHE A 232 32.65 5.48 -0.02
CA PHE A 232 32.06 4.19 -0.39
C PHE A 232 30.53 4.24 -0.35
N GLY A 233 29.93 4.81 0.69
CA GLY A 233 28.49 4.91 0.83
C GLY A 233 27.84 5.74 -0.27
N GLU A 234 28.44 6.86 -0.62
CA GLU A 234 28.03 7.75 -1.71
C GLU A 234 28.08 7.03 -3.06
N GLN A 235 29.20 6.42 -3.38
CA GLN A 235 29.40 5.69 -4.66
C GLN A 235 28.46 4.49 -4.80
N VAL A 236 28.17 3.77 -3.71
CA VAL A 236 27.19 2.67 -3.76
C VAL A 236 25.77 3.20 -3.94
N ALA A 237 25.39 4.31 -3.29
CA ALA A 237 24.09 4.94 -3.50
C ALA A 237 23.91 5.44 -4.96
N ASP A 238 24.95 6.05 -5.54
CA ASP A 238 24.95 6.48 -6.93
C ASP A 238 24.85 5.30 -7.92
N GLU A 239 25.52 4.19 -7.65
CA GLU A 239 25.41 2.97 -8.46
C GLU A 239 24.02 2.36 -8.34
N ILE A 240 23.41 2.34 -7.14
CA ILE A 240 22.02 1.90 -6.92
C ILE A 240 21.05 2.82 -7.69
N SER A 241 21.26 4.13 -7.65
CA SER A 241 20.48 5.09 -8.45
C SER A 241 20.54 4.78 -9.93
N SER A 242 21.75 4.50 -10.44
CA SER A 242 21.96 4.14 -11.84
C SER A 242 21.26 2.84 -12.23
N LEU A 243 21.28 1.82 -11.37
CA LEU A 243 20.68 0.51 -11.61
C LEU A 243 19.14 0.54 -11.57
N THR A 244 18.57 1.40 -10.72
CA THR A 244 17.13 1.47 -10.50
C THR A 244 16.42 2.60 -11.28
N GLY A 245 17.18 3.61 -11.71
CA GLY A 245 16.62 4.86 -12.24
C GLY A 245 15.93 5.74 -11.20
N LEU A 246 16.15 5.49 -9.90
CA LEU A 246 15.54 6.20 -8.79
C LEU A 246 16.58 7.01 -8.02
N PRO A 247 16.24 8.19 -7.44
CA PRO A 247 17.21 9.13 -6.90
C PRO A 247 17.71 8.76 -5.49
N PHE A 248 18.20 7.53 -5.31
CA PHE A 248 18.79 7.11 -4.06
C PHE A 248 20.06 7.91 -3.76
N LYS A 249 20.26 8.21 -2.49
CA LYS A 249 21.41 8.96 -1.99
C LYS A 249 21.90 8.38 -0.67
N THR A 250 23.14 8.68 -0.32
CA THR A 250 23.66 8.30 0.98
C THR A 250 22.94 9.06 2.09
N ALA A 251 22.62 8.40 3.21
CA ALA A 251 22.01 9.07 4.36
C ALA A 251 22.98 10.11 4.94
N GLU A 252 22.46 11.28 5.30
CA GLU A 252 23.22 12.37 5.90
C GLU A 252 23.89 11.92 7.20
N ASN A 253 23.19 11.15 8.02
CA ASN A 253 23.67 10.61 9.28
C ASN A 253 23.54 9.08 9.34
N LYS A 254 24.68 8.38 9.34
CA LYS A 254 24.71 6.92 9.39
C LYS A 254 24.32 6.33 10.75
N PHE A 255 24.48 7.08 11.83
CA PHE A 255 24.09 6.64 13.18
C PHE A 255 22.58 6.59 13.32
N GLU A 256 21.88 7.61 12.82
CA GLU A 256 20.42 7.62 12.72
C GLU A 256 19.91 6.48 11.81
N ALA A 257 20.48 6.35 10.62
CA ALA A 257 20.07 5.36 9.63
C ALA A 257 20.28 3.89 10.09
N LEU A 258 21.22 3.63 11.02
CA LEU A 258 21.43 2.32 11.64
C LEU A 258 20.58 2.14 12.90
N GLY A 259 20.42 3.16 13.73
CA GLY A 259 19.68 3.11 14.99
C GLY A 259 18.17 3.15 14.83
N GLY A 260 17.68 3.82 13.79
CA GLY A 260 16.27 4.02 13.47
C GLY A 260 15.79 3.27 12.22
N GLN A 261 14.53 3.51 11.86
CA GLN A 261 13.93 3.14 10.59
C GLN A 261 12.76 4.10 10.27
N ASP A 262 12.91 5.36 10.60
CA ASP A 262 11.84 6.37 10.62
C ASP A 262 11.24 6.61 9.25
N SER A 263 12.03 6.58 8.18
CA SER A 263 11.54 6.72 6.80
C SER A 263 10.49 5.65 6.43
N ILE A 264 10.69 4.40 6.88
CA ILE A 264 9.75 3.31 6.63
C ILE A 264 8.53 3.39 7.56
N VAL A 265 8.71 3.86 8.79
CA VAL A 265 7.60 4.14 9.71
C VAL A 265 6.68 5.23 9.12
N GLU A 266 7.26 6.30 8.58
CA GLU A 266 6.52 7.39 7.92
C GLU A 266 5.77 6.88 6.69
N LEU A 267 6.42 6.10 5.82
CA LEU A 267 5.76 5.47 4.66
C LEU A 267 4.60 4.58 5.10
N SER A 268 4.80 3.73 6.10
CA SER A 268 3.77 2.86 6.66
C SER A 268 2.56 3.65 7.18
N SER A 269 2.79 4.70 7.94
CA SER A 269 1.74 5.58 8.46
C SER A 269 0.97 6.29 7.34
N THR A 270 1.66 6.62 6.26
CA THR A 270 1.04 7.17 5.04
C THR A 270 0.16 6.14 4.35
N LEU A 271 0.62 4.89 4.21
CA LEU A 271 -0.17 3.78 3.66
C LEU A 271 -1.40 3.49 4.53
N LYS A 272 -1.28 3.55 5.87
CA LYS A 272 -2.42 3.47 6.78
C LYS A 272 -3.46 4.55 6.50
N THR A 273 -3.02 5.80 6.29
CA THR A 273 -3.92 6.92 5.97
C THR A 273 -4.67 6.67 4.65
N VAL A 274 -3.98 6.19 3.63
CA VAL A 274 -4.59 5.80 2.34
C VAL A 274 -5.58 4.65 2.53
N SER A 275 -5.22 3.65 3.34
CA SER A 275 -6.10 2.54 3.69
C SER A 275 -7.38 3.01 4.37
N GLY A 276 -7.31 4.01 5.25
CA GLY A 276 -8.49 4.62 5.85
C GLY A 276 -9.45 5.23 4.81
N SER A 277 -8.89 5.90 3.80
CA SER A 277 -9.68 6.44 2.68
C SER A 277 -10.31 5.34 1.83
N LEU A 278 -9.55 4.32 1.46
CA LEU A 278 -10.04 3.18 0.67
C LEU A 278 -11.10 2.37 1.43
N PHE A 279 -10.91 2.19 2.73
CA PHE A 279 -11.88 1.54 3.61
C PHE A 279 -13.23 2.27 3.59
N LYS A 280 -13.21 3.60 3.74
CA LYS A 280 -14.41 4.44 3.67
C LYS A 280 -15.09 4.34 2.30
N ILE A 281 -14.32 4.46 1.21
CA ILE A 281 -14.84 4.35 -0.16
C ILE A 281 -15.53 3.00 -0.39
N ALA A 282 -14.86 1.90 -0.03
CA ALA A 282 -15.42 0.56 -0.18
C ALA A 282 -16.68 0.34 0.66
N ASN A 283 -16.75 0.88 1.88
CA ASN A 283 -17.94 0.79 2.71
C ASN A 283 -19.10 1.61 2.17
N ASP A 284 -18.88 2.83 1.69
CA ASP A 284 -19.93 3.64 1.10
C ASP A 284 -20.53 2.97 -0.14
N ILE A 285 -19.67 2.46 -1.05
CA ILE A 285 -20.11 1.70 -2.24
C ILE A 285 -20.92 0.47 -1.81
N ARG A 286 -20.48 -0.26 -0.79
CA ARG A 286 -21.21 -1.42 -0.25
C ARG A 286 -22.58 -1.04 0.31
N TRP A 287 -22.68 0.09 1.03
CA TRP A 287 -23.95 0.61 1.54
C TRP A 287 -24.89 1.04 0.40
N LEU A 288 -24.39 1.80 -0.55
CA LEU A 288 -25.18 2.26 -1.70
C LEU A 288 -25.72 1.10 -2.53
N ALA A 289 -24.96 0.00 -2.65
CA ALA A 289 -25.36 -1.21 -3.38
C ALA A 289 -26.18 -2.20 -2.56
N SER A 290 -26.46 -1.91 -1.28
CA SER A 290 -27.13 -2.84 -0.37
C SER A 290 -28.58 -3.14 -0.80
N GLY A 291 -29.01 -4.39 -0.62
CA GLY A 291 -30.36 -4.81 -0.93
C GLY A 291 -30.39 -6.03 -1.87
N PRO A 292 -30.96 -5.95 -3.07
CA PRO A 292 -31.38 -4.75 -3.83
C PRO A 292 -32.75 -4.14 -3.43
N ARG A 293 -33.66 -4.91 -2.82
CA ARG A 293 -35.03 -4.42 -2.54
C ARG A 293 -35.21 -3.89 -1.11
N SER A 294 -34.53 -4.51 -0.13
CA SER A 294 -34.67 -4.18 1.30
C SER A 294 -33.48 -3.40 1.87
N GLY A 295 -32.67 -2.79 1.02
CA GLY A 295 -31.56 -1.94 1.37
C GLY A 295 -31.61 -0.60 0.64
N ILE A 296 -30.48 0.11 0.57
CA ILE A 296 -30.39 1.42 -0.11
C ILE A 296 -30.61 1.23 -1.62
N GLY A 297 -29.83 0.39 -2.27
CA GLY A 297 -30.03 -0.01 -3.66
C GLY A 297 -29.89 1.11 -4.69
N GLU A 298 -29.14 2.19 -4.40
CA GLU A 298 -28.96 3.34 -5.29
C GLU A 298 -27.94 3.13 -6.40
N ILE A 299 -27.04 2.15 -6.23
CA ILE A 299 -26.11 1.71 -7.28
C ILE A 299 -26.17 0.20 -7.46
N LEU A 300 -25.78 -0.24 -8.64
CA LEU A 300 -25.57 -1.64 -8.98
C LEU A 300 -24.07 -1.90 -9.11
N ILE A 301 -23.61 -3.01 -8.58
CA ILE A 301 -22.22 -3.47 -8.68
C ILE A 301 -22.18 -4.76 -9.52
N PRO A 302 -21.04 -5.06 -10.19
CA PRO A 302 -20.90 -6.29 -10.97
C PRO A 302 -21.13 -7.55 -10.12
N ALA A 303 -21.83 -8.53 -10.73
CA ALA A 303 -22.02 -9.86 -10.16
C ALA A 303 -20.84 -10.75 -10.59
N ASN A 304 -19.80 -10.84 -9.75
CA ASN A 304 -18.58 -11.57 -10.10
C ASN A 304 -18.66 -13.05 -9.75
N GLU A 305 -19.31 -13.38 -8.62
CA GLU A 305 -19.41 -14.75 -8.11
C GLU A 305 -20.80 -15.04 -7.54
N PRO A 306 -21.21 -16.32 -7.43
CA PRO A 306 -22.40 -16.70 -6.67
C PRO A 306 -22.28 -16.26 -5.21
N GLY A 307 -23.22 -15.44 -4.75
CA GLY A 307 -23.16 -14.86 -3.40
C GLY A 307 -23.59 -15.81 -2.27
N SER A 308 -24.15 -16.97 -2.59
CA SER A 308 -24.62 -17.93 -1.59
C SER A 308 -24.84 -19.31 -2.20
N SER A 309 -24.54 -20.36 -1.44
CA SER A 309 -24.81 -21.74 -1.80
C SER A 309 -26.28 -22.15 -1.61
N ILE A 310 -27.06 -21.39 -0.83
CA ILE A 310 -28.46 -21.71 -0.48
C ILE A 310 -29.47 -20.63 -0.87
N MET A 311 -29.01 -19.46 -1.34
CA MET A 311 -29.85 -18.34 -1.80
C MET A 311 -29.55 -18.04 -3.27
N PRO A 312 -30.24 -18.69 -4.23
CA PRO A 312 -29.96 -18.50 -5.65
C PRO A 312 -30.15 -17.04 -6.07
N GLY A 313 -29.24 -16.50 -6.86
CA GLY A 313 -29.31 -15.13 -7.38
C GLY A 313 -28.84 -14.05 -6.40
N LYS A 314 -28.39 -14.41 -5.19
CA LYS A 314 -27.78 -13.44 -4.27
C LYS A 314 -26.41 -12.99 -4.77
N VAL A 315 -26.19 -11.68 -4.85
CA VAL A 315 -24.90 -11.05 -5.19
C VAL A 315 -24.36 -10.36 -3.95
N ASN A 316 -23.12 -10.62 -3.58
CA ASN A 316 -22.45 -10.00 -2.47
C ASN A 316 -21.45 -8.93 -2.95
N PRO A 317 -21.18 -7.89 -2.16
CA PRO A 317 -20.18 -6.86 -2.48
C PRO A 317 -18.74 -7.34 -2.18
N THR A 318 -18.34 -8.49 -2.77
CA THR A 318 -17.12 -9.24 -2.43
C THR A 318 -15.85 -8.42 -2.58
N GLN A 319 -15.79 -7.55 -3.58
CA GLN A 319 -14.65 -6.67 -3.81
C GLN A 319 -14.53 -5.57 -2.72
N CYS A 320 -15.66 -5.06 -2.25
CA CYS A 320 -15.67 -4.12 -1.12
C CYS A 320 -15.21 -4.80 0.18
N GLU A 321 -15.61 -6.05 0.39
CA GLU A 321 -15.19 -6.85 1.55
C GLU A 321 -13.69 -7.13 1.50
N ALA A 322 -13.16 -7.57 0.36
CA ALA A 322 -11.73 -7.79 0.16
C ALA A 322 -10.91 -6.53 0.42
N MET A 323 -11.34 -5.38 -0.15
CA MET A 323 -10.68 -4.09 0.07
C MET A 323 -10.65 -3.72 1.56
N THR A 324 -11.76 -3.86 2.28
CA THR A 324 -11.81 -3.53 3.72
C THR A 324 -10.94 -4.47 4.56
N MET A 325 -10.84 -5.76 4.23
CA MET A 325 -9.93 -6.70 4.89
C MET A 325 -8.46 -6.32 4.64
N VAL A 326 -8.09 -5.99 3.40
CA VAL A 326 -6.75 -5.51 3.08
C VAL A 326 -6.40 -4.25 3.86
N CYS A 327 -7.30 -3.26 3.88
CA CYS A 327 -7.09 -2.03 4.66
C CYS A 327 -6.88 -2.31 6.16
N THR A 328 -7.64 -3.24 6.72
CA THR A 328 -7.50 -3.66 8.13
C THR A 328 -6.12 -4.29 8.37
N GLN A 329 -5.65 -5.17 7.47
CA GLN A 329 -4.33 -5.77 7.57
C GLN A 329 -3.22 -4.72 7.53
N VAL A 330 -3.30 -3.75 6.61
CA VAL A 330 -2.34 -2.65 6.50
C VAL A 330 -2.30 -1.79 7.77
N MET A 331 -3.44 -1.51 8.38
CA MET A 331 -3.51 -0.82 9.66
C MET A 331 -2.81 -1.62 10.78
N GLY A 332 -2.98 -2.94 10.81
CA GLY A 332 -2.29 -3.83 11.75
C GLY A 332 -0.77 -3.87 11.51
N ASN A 333 -0.35 -3.93 10.25
CA ASN A 333 1.07 -3.86 9.87
C ASN A 333 1.72 -2.55 10.31
N ASP A 334 1.00 -1.42 10.19
CA ASP A 334 1.50 -0.11 10.64
C ASP A 334 1.78 -0.07 12.15
N VAL A 335 0.92 -0.69 12.96
CA VAL A 335 1.18 -0.81 14.40
C VAL A 335 2.45 -1.62 14.64
N THR A 336 2.63 -2.74 13.94
CA THR A 336 3.84 -3.56 14.05
C THR A 336 5.09 -2.78 13.65
N ILE A 337 5.05 -2.07 12.52
CA ILE A 337 6.18 -1.27 12.00
C ILE A 337 6.51 -0.12 12.95
N SER A 338 5.50 0.57 13.49
CA SER A 338 5.71 1.68 14.43
C SER A 338 6.39 1.24 15.72
N VAL A 339 5.94 0.12 16.31
CA VAL A 339 6.58 -0.44 17.52
C VAL A 339 7.99 -0.92 17.20
N ALA A 340 8.18 -1.61 16.08
CA ALA A 340 9.48 -2.11 15.66
C ALA A 340 10.46 -0.98 15.34
N GLY A 341 10.01 0.09 14.67
CA GLY A 341 10.81 1.27 14.38
C GLY A 341 11.31 1.97 15.66
N ALA A 342 10.43 2.10 16.65
CA ALA A 342 10.77 2.71 17.95
C ALA A 342 11.66 1.83 18.85
N SER A 343 11.94 0.58 18.46
CA SER A 343 12.66 -0.40 19.30
C SER A 343 14.17 -0.44 19.02
N GLY A 344 14.74 0.57 18.34
CA GLY A 344 16.18 0.73 18.20
C GLY A 344 16.86 1.01 19.55
N ASN A 345 18.06 0.46 19.74
CA ASN A 345 18.86 0.69 20.92
C ASN A 345 20.27 1.11 20.49
N PHE A 346 20.68 2.30 20.91
CA PHE A 346 21.96 2.88 20.51
C PHE A 346 22.12 2.89 18.98
N GLU A 347 23.15 2.25 18.45
CA GLU A 347 23.54 2.32 17.04
C GLU A 347 22.88 1.23 16.16
N LEU A 348 21.87 0.48 16.67
CA LEU A 348 21.23 -0.57 15.87
C LEU A 348 19.75 -0.78 16.23
N ASN A 349 18.93 -0.79 15.22
CA ASN A 349 17.57 -1.36 15.30
C ASN A 349 17.63 -2.86 14.95
N VAL A 350 17.12 -3.71 15.86
CA VAL A 350 17.13 -5.17 15.73
C VAL A 350 15.72 -5.78 15.49
N TYR A 351 14.84 -5.01 14.82
CA TYR A 351 13.49 -5.45 14.39
C TYR A 351 13.34 -5.39 12.87
N ARG A 352 14.42 -5.30 12.12
CA ARG A 352 14.43 -5.07 10.68
C ARG A 352 13.73 -6.14 9.85
N PRO A 353 13.85 -7.46 10.14
CA PRO A 353 13.10 -8.48 9.38
C PRO A 353 11.59 -8.31 9.44
N VAL A 354 11.03 -7.99 10.59
CA VAL A 354 9.58 -7.78 10.73
C VAL A 354 9.14 -6.46 10.08
N ILE A 355 9.95 -5.42 10.12
CA ILE A 355 9.69 -4.15 9.39
C ILE A 355 9.65 -4.41 7.89
N ALA A 356 10.66 -5.08 7.33
CA ALA A 356 10.76 -5.42 5.91
C ALA A 356 9.53 -6.20 5.43
N TYR A 357 9.18 -7.26 6.15
CA TYR A 357 8.05 -8.11 5.79
C TYR A 357 6.73 -7.33 5.75
N ASN A 358 6.42 -6.56 6.80
CA ASN A 358 5.14 -5.87 6.93
C ASN A 358 5.00 -4.70 5.96
N ILE A 359 6.08 -3.93 5.70
CA ILE A 359 5.98 -2.82 4.73
C ILE A 359 5.76 -3.33 3.30
N ILE A 360 6.51 -4.36 2.88
CA ILE A 360 6.37 -4.93 1.54
C ILE A 360 5.01 -5.61 1.39
N GLN A 361 4.54 -6.35 2.40
CA GLN A 361 3.20 -6.93 2.39
C GLN A 361 2.13 -5.84 2.22
N SER A 362 2.23 -4.72 2.94
CA SER A 362 1.27 -3.62 2.85
C SER A 362 1.23 -3.02 1.46
N ILE A 363 2.39 -2.79 0.84
CA ILE A 363 2.50 -2.25 -0.52
C ILE A 363 1.86 -3.20 -1.53
N ARG A 364 2.18 -4.50 -1.47
CA ARG A 364 1.62 -5.53 -2.37
C ARG A 364 0.11 -5.66 -2.22
N LEU A 365 -0.37 -5.81 -0.99
CA LEU A 365 -1.81 -5.96 -0.74
C LEU A 365 -2.62 -4.77 -1.25
N LEU A 366 -2.14 -3.54 -1.03
CA LEU A 366 -2.80 -2.35 -1.55
C LEU A 366 -2.75 -2.28 -3.08
N THR A 367 -1.63 -2.67 -3.70
CA THR A 367 -1.49 -2.72 -5.16
C THR A 367 -2.53 -3.66 -5.77
N ASP A 368 -2.55 -4.90 -5.29
CA ASP A 368 -3.43 -5.96 -5.82
C ASP A 368 -4.91 -5.64 -5.56
N ALA A 369 -5.23 -5.16 -4.34
CA ALA A 369 -6.60 -4.81 -3.99
C ALA A 369 -7.13 -3.62 -4.79
N CYS A 370 -6.31 -2.59 -5.05
CA CYS A 370 -6.72 -1.45 -5.86
C CYS A 370 -7.01 -1.84 -7.31
N ASP A 371 -6.22 -2.72 -7.91
CA ASP A 371 -6.47 -3.18 -9.29
C ASP A 371 -7.70 -4.09 -9.35
N SER A 372 -7.84 -5.05 -8.43
CA SER A 372 -9.01 -5.92 -8.32
C SER A 372 -10.29 -5.12 -8.10
N PHE A 373 -10.31 -4.20 -7.13
CA PHE A 373 -11.44 -3.35 -6.82
C PHE A 373 -11.84 -2.44 -7.99
N ARG A 374 -10.85 -1.91 -8.70
CA ARG A 374 -11.09 -1.11 -9.91
C ARG A 374 -11.79 -1.94 -10.99
N VAL A 375 -11.20 -3.08 -11.36
CA VAL A 375 -11.66 -3.90 -12.51
C VAL A 375 -13.00 -4.56 -12.21
N HIS A 376 -13.14 -5.14 -11.02
CA HIS A 376 -14.26 -6.00 -10.67
C HIS A 376 -15.36 -5.30 -9.84
N CYS A 377 -15.19 -3.99 -9.56
CA CYS A 377 -16.22 -3.21 -8.87
C CYS A 377 -16.39 -1.84 -9.53
N VAL A 378 -15.44 -0.92 -9.36
CA VAL A 378 -15.62 0.51 -9.68
C VAL A 378 -15.95 0.74 -11.14
N ASP A 379 -15.24 0.09 -12.08
CA ASP A 379 -15.44 0.27 -13.52
C ASP A 379 -16.86 -0.14 -13.97
N GLY A 380 -17.47 -1.12 -13.30
CA GLY A 380 -18.79 -1.65 -13.61
C GLY A 380 -19.92 -1.12 -12.73
N ILE A 381 -19.71 -0.09 -11.91
CA ILE A 381 -20.80 0.53 -11.13
C ILE A 381 -21.78 1.22 -12.09
N GLU A 382 -23.08 0.97 -11.88
CA GLU A 382 -24.18 1.65 -12.57
C GLU A 382 -25.10 2.34 -11.55
N ALA A 383 -25.72 3.45 -11.93
CA ALA A 383 -26.72 4.12 -11.10
C ALA A 383 -28.09 3.43 -11.24
N ASN A 384 -28.76 3.17 -10.14
CA ASN A 384 -30.16 2.75 -10.12
C ASN A 384 -31.06 3.99 -10.02
N GLU A 385 -31.25 4.67 -11.14
CA GLU A 385 -31.93 5.97 -11.18
C GLU A 385 -33.39 5.90 -10.67
N GLU A 386 -34.09 4.80 -10.89
CA GLU A 386 -35.44 4.60 -10.36
C GLU A 386 -35.43 4.61 -8.82
N ARG A 387 -34.50 3.86 -8.21
CA ARG A 387 -34.37 3.79 -6.76
C ARG A 387 -33.89 5.12 -6.17
N ILE A 388 -32.94 5.76 -6.83
CA ILE A 388 -32.44 7.10 -6.45
C ILE A 388 -33.59 8.09 -6.42
N ARG A 389 -34.42 8.14 -7.49
CA ARG A 389 -35.55 9.04 -7.57
C ARG A 389 -36.60 8.75 -6.49
N LEU A 390 -36.91 7.48 -6.26
CA LEU A 390 -37.84 7.09 -5.20
C LEU A 390 -37.37 7.57 -3.82
N ASN A 391 -36.12 7.31 -3.47
CA ASN A 391 -35.56 7.72 -2.19
C ASN A 391 -35.52 9.25 -2.05
N LEU A 392 -35.15 9.97 -3.11
CA LEU A 392 -35.06 11.44 -3.12
C LEU A 392 -36.42 12.11 -2.84
N TYR A 393 -37.46 11.71 -3.60
CA TYR A 393 -38.78 12.36 -3.48
C TYR A 393 -39.61 11.89 -2.27
N ASN A 394 -39.23 10.77 -1.64
CA ASN A 394 -39.81 10.34 -0.36
C ASN A 394 -39.13 11.01 0.84
N SER A 395 -38.05 11.73 0.63
CA SER A 395 -37.33 12.37 1.74
C SER A 395 -38.06 13.61 2.28
N LEU A 396 -38.23 13.65 3.58
CA LEU A 396 -38.75 14.82 4.26
C LEU A 396 -37.75 15.98 4.31
N MET A 397 -36.47 15.73 4.01
CA MET A 397 -35.40 16.75 4.05
C MET A 397 -35.48 17.75 2.88
N LEU A 398 -36.28 17.47 1.86
CA LEU A 398 -36.59 18.43 0.82
C LEU A 398 -37.31 19.67 1.36
N VAL A 399 -37.93 19.59 2.54
CA VAL A 399 -38.53 20.74 3.25
C VAL A 399 -37.51 21.85 3.48
N THR A 400 -36.25 21.59 3.51
CA THR A 400 -35.14 22.56 3.69
C THR A 400 -35.19 23.66 2.62
N ALA A 401 -35.67 23.40 1.42
CA ALA A 401 -35.86 24.38 0.36
C ALA A 401 -36.89 25.45 0.73
N LEU A 402 -37.78 25.17 1.66
CA LEU A 402 -38.89 26.04 2.08
C LEU A 402 -38.49 26.98 3.22
N ASN A 403 -37.34 26.79 3.86
CA ASN A 403 -36.95 27.56 5.05
C ASN A 403 -36.91 29.08 4.80
N SER A 404 -36.48 29.52 3.62
CA SER A 404 -36.44 30.93 3.22
C SER A 404 -37.80 31.52 2.93
N HIS A 405 -38.83 30.70 2.72
CA HIS A 405 -40.18 31.12 2.31
C HIS A 405 -41.20 31.10 3.46
N ILE A 406 -41.19 30.03 4.26
CA ILE A 406 -42.17 29.86 5.35
C ILE A 406 -41.53 29.93 6.75
N GLY A 407 -40.20 30.01 6.83
CA GLY A 407 -39.43 29.98 8.07
C GLY A 407 -39.19 28.58 8.60
N TYR A 408 -38.17 28.44 9.46
CA TYR A 408 -37.71 27.16 10.00
C TYR A 408 -38.80 26.40 10.79
N ASP A 409 -39.56 27.12 11.66
CA ASP A 409 -40.53 26.46 12.54
C ASP A 409 -41.71 25.85 11.77
N LYS A 410 -42.22 26.54 10.76
CA LYS A 410 -43.26 25.99 9.88
C LYS A 410 -42.74 24.86 8.99
N ALA A 411 -41.53 24.96 8.51
CA ALA A 411 -40.91 23.88 7.76
C ALA A 411 -40.73 22.62 8.62
N ALA A 412 -40.34 22.78 9.89
CA ALA A 412 -40.25 21.67 10.85
C ALA A 412 -41.64 21.08 11.18
N GLU A 413 -42.70 21.90 11.29
CA GLU A 413 -44.07 21.43 11.46
C GLU A 413 -44.54 20.60 10.27
N VAL A 414 -44.29 21.07 9.03
CA VAL A 414 -44.64 20.34 7.82
C VAL A 414 -43.93 18.98 7.78
N ALA A 415 -42.62 18.93 8.04
CA ALA A 415 -41.85 17.66 8.03
C ALA A 415 -42.36 16.70 9.11
N LYS A 416 -42.61 17.18 10.33
CA LYS A 416 -43.10 16.36 11.44
C LYS A 416 -44.48 15.78 11.13
N LYS A 417 -45.42 16.61 10.66
CA LYS A 417 -46.77 16.18 10.31
C LYS A 417 -46.72 15.18 9.13
N ALA A 418 -45.89 15.44 8.11
CA ALA A 418 -45.71 14.51 7.01
C ALA A 418 -45.22 13.13 7.47
N TYR A 419 -44.30 13.08 8.43
CA TYR A 419 -43.81 11.83 9.03
C TYR A 419 -44.91 11.13 9.85
N GLU A 420 -45.61 11.86 10.73
CA GLU A 420 -46.63 11.30 11.62
C GLU A 420 -47.85 10.75 10.85
N ASP A 421 -48.29 11.46 9.81
CA ASP A 421 -49.47 11.11 9.02
C ASP A 421 -49.15 10.22 7.81
N ASN A 422 -47.82 9.92 7.57
CA ASN A 422 -47.33 9.19 6.40
C ASN A 422 -47.79 9.81 5.06
N LEU A 423 -47.73 11.14 4.98
CA LEU A 423 -48.07 11.94 3.82
C LEU A 423 -46.83 12.57 3.19
N SER A 424 -46.93 13.02 1.94
CA SER A 424 -45.88 13.80 1.29
C SER A 424 -45.81 15.23 1.87
N LEU A 425 -44.64 15.85 1.79
CA LEU A 425 -44.48 17.27 2.13
C LEU A 425 -45.46 18.17 1.37
N ARG A 426 -45.73 17.85 0.10
CA ARG A 426 -46.64 18.58 -0.76
C ARG A 426 -48.07 18.52 -0.27
N GLU A 427 -48.57 17.37 0.15
CA GLU A 427 -49.91 17.20 0.69
C GLU A 427 -50.05 18.00 2.01
N VAL A 428 -49.11 17.84 2.91
CA VAL A 428 -49.16 18.49 4.21
C VAL A 428 -49.10 20.02 4.13
N ILE A 429 -48.27 20.57 3.25
CA ILE A 429 -48.13 22.04 3.15
C ILE A 429 -49.38 22.70 2.58
N ILE A 430 -50.07 21.98 1.69
CA ILE A 430 -51.39 22.43 1.17
C ILE A 430 -52.45 22.36 2.28
N ASP A 431 -52.51 21.25 3.01
CA ASP A 431 -53.47 21.05 4.11
C ASP A 431 -53.32 22.09 5.22
N LEU A 432 -52.07 22.47 5.52
CA LEU A 432 -51.77 23.53 6.51
C LEU A 432 -52.00 24.94 5.95
N GLY A 433 -52.29 25.08 4.67
CA GLY A 433 -52.55 26.38 4.04
C GLY A 433 -51.33 27.30 3.97
N TYR A 434 -50.12 26.75 3.99
CA TYR A 434 -48.88 27.55 3.96
C TYR A 434 -48.48 27.97 2.55
N MET A 435 -48.80 27.17 1.53
CA MET A 435 -48.64 27.52 0.11
C MET A 435 -49.47 26.59 -0.78
N SER A 436 -49.65 27.00 -2.04
CA SER A 436 -50.27 26.14 -3.07
C SER A 436 -49.33 25.03 -3.54
N GLY A 437 -49.90 23.99 -4.17
CA GLY A 437 -49.10 22.91 -4.76
C GLY A 437 -48.18 23.40 -5.91
N GLU A 438 -48.64 24.40 -6.68
CA GLU A 438 -47.88 24.99 -7.76
C GLU A 438 -46.66 25.76 -7.22
N GLU A 439 -46.83 26.54 -6.15
CA GLU A 439 -45.70 27.21 -5.46
C GLU A 439 -44.72 26.22 -4.88
N PHE A 440 -45.20 25.15 -4.25
CA PHE A 440 -44.35 24.07 -3.73
C PHE A 440 -43.50 23.46 -4.85
N ASP A 441 -44.10 23.07 -5.98
CA ASP A 441 -43.43 22.45 -7.10
C ASP A 441 -42.38 23.39 -7.75
N GLN A 442 -42.57 24.71 -7.67
CA GLN A 442 -41.60 25.70 -8.15
C GLN A 442 -40.42 25.91 -7.20
N LEU A 443 -40.63 25.76 -5.92
CA LEU A 443 -39.63 26.01 -4.88
C LEU A 443 -38.80 24.76 -4.56
N VAL A 444 -39.43 23.58 -4.47
CA VAL A 444 -38.77 22.31 -4.13
C VAL A 444 -38.25 21.66 -5.39
N GLN A 445 -37.09 22.13 -5.82
CA GLN A 445 -36.37 21.61 -6.96
C GLN A 445 -35.02 21.06 -6.50
N PRO A 446 -34.87 19.74 -6.31
CA PRO A 446 -33.65 19.12 -5.78
C PRO A 446 -32.38 19.53 -6.55
N GLU A 447 -32.50 19.79 -7.86
CA GLU A 447 -31.40 20.19 -8.73
C GLU A 447 -30.82 21.57 -8.34
N LYS A 448 -31.62 22.43 -7.71
CA LYS A 448 -31.18 23.74 -7.23
C LYS A 448 -30.58 23.70 -5.82
N MET A 449 -30.77 22.57 -5.09
CA MET A 449 -30.29 22.41 -3.72
C MET A 449 -28.85 21.90 -3.61
N ILE A 450 -28.19 21.55 -4.72
CA ILE A 450 -26.88 20.89 -4.75
C ILE A 450 -25.70 21.87 -4.85
N ARG A 451 -25.97 23.17 -4.91
CA ARG A 451 -24.94 24.23 -5.01
C ARG A 451 -25.41 25.47 -4.25
N PRO A 452 -24.49 26.33 -3.78
CA PRO A 452 -24.85 27.63 -3.23
C PRO A 452 -25.64 28.44 -4.24
N GLU A 453 -26.61 29.20 -3.75
CA GLU A 453 -27.31 30.24 -4.56
C GLU A 453 -26.28 31.23 -5.09
N LYS A 454 -26.51 31.71 -6.35
CA LYS A 454 -25.61 32.68 -6.98
C LYS A 454 -25.90 34.10 -6.51
#